data_85a26d91924580f5134868d05c313206
#
_entry.id   85a26d91924580f5134868d05c313206
#
_cell.length_a   1.000
_cell.length_b   1.000
_cell.length_c   1.000
_cell.angle_alpha   90.00
_cell.angle_beta   90.00
_cell.angle_gamma   90.00
#
_symmetry.space_group_name_H-M   'P 1'
#
loop_
_entity.id
_entity.type
_entity.pdbx_description
1 polymer ?
#
loop_
_entity_poly.entity_id
_entity_poly.type
_entity_poly.pdbx_seq_one_letter_code
_entity_poly.pdbx_strand_id
1 'polypeptide(L)'
;IKDINETEGIILRHGEPPIIKRIENENDAKVEGDDVLITCYRSYAHPQEGVLIFKISYKDKSLVYATDKESYPGGDKKLANFARGCNLLIHDAQYTTEDYLDAFTPKQGYGHSTFDMALEAKNQTGAEKLVFFHFDPDYDDNKLNSIKEHYKDDNVILAQEGLEIEL
;
A
#
# COMPACT_ATOMS: atom_id res chain seq x y z
N ILE A 1 -9.13 7.53 14.61
CA ILE A 1 -8.04 6.75 15.22
C ILE A 1 -7.06 7.78 15.75
N LYS A 2 -7.10 8.02 17.07
CA LYS A 2 -6.26 9.02 17.71
C LYS A 2 -4.93 8.35 18.08
N ASP A 3 -3.84 8.79 17.45
CA ASP A 3 -2.47 8.51 17.88
C ASP A 3 -2.09 7.02 18.10
N ILE A 4 -2.39 6.15 17.13
CA ILE A 4 -1.75 4.82 17.12
C ILE A 4 -0.29 5.01 16.73
N ASN A 5 0.61 4.74 17.66
CA ASN A 5 2.04 4.68 17.41
C ASN A 5 2.37 3.44 16.57
N GLU A 6 3.52 3.44 15.90
CA GLU A 6 4.00 2.30 15.11
C GLU A 6 4.15 1.01 15.93
N THR A 7 4.11 1.12 17.24
CA THR A 7 4.21 0.01 18.21
C THR A 7 2.88 -0.49 18.72
N GLU A 8 1.76 0.05 18.20
CA GLU A 8 0.42 -0.34 18.63
C GLU A 8 -0.40 -0.81 17.42
N GLY A 9 -1.24 -1.80 17.65
CA GLY A 9 -2.20 -2.32 16.70
C GLY A 9 -3.58 -2.46 17.32
N ILE A 10 -4.60 -2.54 16.48
CA ILE A 10 -5.98 -2.80 16.89
C ILE A 10 -6.32 -4.24 16.53
N ILE A 11 -6.75 -5.04 17.51
CA ILE A 11 -7.32 -6.35 17.27
C ILE A 11 -8.83 -6.20 17.19
N LEU A 12 -9.39 -6.71 16.10
CA LEU A 12 -10.82 -6.81 15.88
C LEU A 12 -11.25 -8.26 16.09
N ARG A 13 -12.27 -8.45 16.92
CA ARG A 13 -12.86 -9.75 17.22
C ARG A 13 -14.38 -9.65 17.06
N HIS A 14 -15.00 -10.66 16.45
CA HIS A 14 -16.43 -10.62 16.18
C HIS A 14 -17.25 -10.45 17.47
N GLY A 15 -18.09 -9.42 17.51
CA GLY A 15 -18.99 -9.16 18.65
C GLY A 15 -18.35 -8.55 19.89
N GLU A 16 -17.05 -8.21 19.85
CA GLU A 16 -16.33 -7.61 20.97
C GLU A 16 -15.83 -6.17 20.63
N PRO A 17 -15.59 -5.32 21.64
CA PRO A 17 -14.93 -4.04 21.43
C PRO A 17 -13.51 -4.22 20.89
N PRO A 18 -12.98 -3.26 20.10
CA PRO A 18 -11.60 -3.28 19.65
C PRO A 18 -10.61 -3.30 20.84
N ILE A 19 -9.57 -4.11 20.72
CA ILE A 19 -8.50 -4.22 21.72
C ILE A 19 -7.24 -3.54 21.15
N ILE A 20 -6.64 -2.62 21.90
CA ILE A 20 -5.34 -2.05 21.55
C ILE A 20 -4.26 -3.01 22.03
N LYS A 21 -3.39 -3.44 21.13
CA LYS A 21 -2.26 -4.33 21.40
C LYS A 21 -0.94 -3.60 21.16
N ARG A 22 -0.01 -3.72 22.08
CA ARG A 22 1.36 -3.25 21.88
C ARG A 22 2.13 -4.23 20.99
N ILE A 23 2.87 -3.70 20.02
CA ILE A 23 3.69 -4.45 19.07
C ILE A 23 5.16 -4.15 19.39
N GLU A 24 5.87 -5.09 19.99
CA GLU A 24 7.30 -4.96 20.34
C GLU A 24 8.21 -5.77 19.41
N ASN A 25 7.66 -6.81 18.80
CA ASN A 25 8.40 -7.69 17.89
C ASN A 25 7.45 -8.38 16.88
N GLU A 26 8.02 -9.13 15.93
CA GLU A 26 7.24 -9.79 14.87
C GLU A 26 6.18 -10.79 15.40
N ASN A 27 6.41 -11.40 16.56
CA ASN A 27 5.42 -12.32 17.13
C ASN A 27 4.19 -11.59 17.67
N ASP A 28 4.36 -10.34 18.14
CA ASP A 28 3.24 -9.53 18.59
C ASP A 28 2.35 -9.08 17.43
N ALA A 29 2.86 -9.10 16.20
CA ALA A 29 2.08 -8.84 14.99
C ALA A 29 1.24 -10.05 14.56
N LYS A 30 1.37 -11.21 15.21
CA LYS A 30 0.53 -12.38 14.97
C LYS A 30 -0.71 -12.33 15.85
N VAL A 31 -1.80 -12.83 15.30
CA VAL A 31 -3.08 -12.99 16.00
C VAL A 31 -3.53 -14.44 15.95
N GLU A 32 -4.26 -14.86 16.97
CA GLU A 32 -4.75 -16.24 17.11
C GLU A 32 -6.23 -16.33 16.70
N GLY A 33 -6.61 -17.50 16.24
CA GLY A 33 -8.00 -17.80 15.88
C GLY A 33 -8.51 -16.94 14.72
N ASP A 34 -9.65 -16.30 14.92
CA ASP A 34 -10.32 -15.47 13.94
C ASP A 34 -10.16 -13.95 14.23
N ASP A 35 -9.14 -13.59 15.01
CA ASP A 35 -8.81 -12.19 15.27
C ASP A 35 -8.19 -11.52 14.03
N VAL A 36 -8.49 -10.24 13.81
CA VAL A 36 -7.87 -9.41 12.80
C VAL A 36 -7.02 -8.34 13.49
N LEU A 37 -5.73 -8.27 13.15
CA LEU A 37 -4.85 -7.21 13.62
C LEU A 37 -4.69 -6.13 12.55
N ILE A 38 -4.97 -4.89 12.93
CA ILE A 38 -4.70 -3.72 12.09
C ILE A 38 -3.58 -2.91 12.75
N THR A 39 -2.48 -2.74 12.04
CA THR A 39 -1.40 -1.82 12.40
C THR A 39 -1.30 -0.69 11.41
N CYS A 40 -0.74 0.44 11.80
CA CYS A 40 -0.49 1.54 10.88
C CYS A 40 0.74 2.35 11.28
N TYR A 41 1.27 3.11 10.32
CA TYR A 41 2.21 4.18 10.60
C TYR A 41 1.89 5.41 9.76
N ARG A 42 2.32 6.58 10.24
CA ARG A 42 2.24 7.82 9.46
C ARG A 42 3.42 7.93 8.51
N SER A 43 3.12 8.07 7.22
CA SER A 43 4.08 8.47 6.19
C SER A 43 3.91 9.96 5.92
N TYR A 44 5.03 10.67 5.82
CA TYR A 44 5.04 12.09 5.41
C TYR A 44 5.32 12.28 3.92
N ALA A 45 5.22 11.22 3.15
CA ALA A 45 5.40 11.22 1.70
C ALA A 45 4.12 11.66 0.94
N HIS A 46 3.30 12.47 1.57
CA HIS A 46 2.14 13.17 0.99
C HIS A 46 2.10 14.58 1.60
N PRO A 47 1.68 15.62 0.84
CA PRO A 47 1.58 17.00 1.32
C PRO A 47 0.75 17.14 2.60
N GLN A 48 0.92 18.27 3.29
CA GLN A 48 0.24 18.62 4.54
C GLN A 48 0.62 17.70 5.71
N GLU A 49 -0.31 16.93 6.24
CA GLU A 49 -0.12 16.14 7.46
C GLU A 49 0.36 14.70 7.18
N GLY A 50 0.63 14.36 5.92
CA GLY A 50 0.99 13.01 5.50
C GLY A 50 -0.22 12.06 5.44
N VAL A 51 0.03 10.78 5.36
CA VAL A 51 -0.97 9.73 5.19
C VAL A 51 -0.71 8.57 6.15
N LEU A 52 -1.76 7.83 6.51
CA LEU A 52 -1.63 6.59 7.27
C LEU A 52 -1.53 5.39 6.31
N ILE A 53 -0.48 4.61 6.48
CA ILE A 53 -0.29 3.33 5.81
C ILE A 53 -0.75 2.24 6.75
N PHE A 54 -1.62 1.35 6.27
CA PHE A 54 -2.23 0.30 7.07
C PHE A 54 -1.70 -1.08 6.67
N LYS A 55 -1.49 -1.94 7.66
CA LYS A 55 -1.30 -3.38 7.47
C LYS A 55 -2.42 -4.11 8.21
N ILE A 56 -3.12 -4.99 7.50
CA ILE A 56 -4.19 -5.82 8.03
C ILE A 56 -3.68 -7.26 7.98
N SER A 57 -3.68 -7.92 9.14
CA SER A 57 -3.22 -9.31 9.30
C SER A 57 -4.35 -10.19 9.83
N TYR A 58 -4.56 -11.32 9.19
CA TYR A 58 -5.52 -12.33 9.57
C TYR A 58 -4.91 -13.71 9.35
N LYS A 59 -4.84 -14.52 10.40
CA LYS A 59 -4.12 -15.80 10.39
C LYS A 59 -2.68 -15.64 9.87
N ASP A 60 -2.33 -16.37 8.82
CA ASP A 60 -1.03 -16.34 8.16
C ASP A 60 -0.96 -15.36 6.98
N LYS A 61 -2.06 -14.61 6.73
CA LYS A 61 -2.16 -13.67 5.62
C LYS A 61 -2.08 -12.23 6.07
N SER A 62 -1.54 -11.39 5.20
CA SER A 62 -1.52 -9.94 5.42
C SER A 62 -1.62 -9.16 4.13
N LEU A 63 -2.27 -8.02 4.22
CA LEU A 63 -2.27 -7.01 3.15
C LEU A 63 -1.77 -5.68 3.70
N VAL A 64 -1.16 -4.88 2.84
CA VAL A 64 -0.75 -3.50 3.13
C VAL A 64 -1.45 -2.55 2.17
N TYR A 65 -2.06 -1.50 2.73
CA TYR A 65 -2.73 -0.44 1.99
C TYR A 65 -1.89 0.84 2.10
N ALA A 66 -1.26 1.23 0.99
CA ALA A 66 -0.28 2.29 0.89
C ALA A 66 -0.60 3.24 -0.27
N THR A 67 -1.77 3.87 -0.22
CA THR A 67 -2.21 4.86 -1.20
C THR A 67 -1.94 6.28 -0.72
N ASP A 68 -2.13 7.27 -1.59
CA ASP A 68 -1.84 8.69 -1.33
C ASP A 68 -0.40 8.88 -0.84
N LYS A 69 0.52 8.20 -1.49
CA LYS A 69 1.90 8.15 -1.07
C LYS A 69 2.85 8.31 -2.23
N GLU A 70 3.71 9.31 -2.16
CA GLU A 70 4.84 9.45 -3.07
C GLU A 70 5.99 8.55 -2.62
N SER A 71 6.43 7.68 -3.51
CA SER A 71 7.68 6.93 -3.33
C SER A 71 8.82 7.67 -4.04
N TYR A 72 10.06 7.35 -3.65
CA TYR A 72 11.24 7.98 -4.23
C TYR A 72 12.06 6.94 -4.99
N PRO A 73 12.82 7.34 -6.02
CA PRO A 73 13.83 6.48 -6.62
C PRO A 73 14.78 5.91 -5.56
N GLY A 74 14.97 4.59 -5.55
CA GLY A 74 15.73 3.90 -4.50
C GLY A 74 14.86 3.42 -3.32
N GLY A 75 13.56 3.71 -3.35
CA GLY A 75 12.53 3.12 -2.51
C GLY A 75 12.35 3.75 -1.14
N ASP A 76 11.39 3.22 -0.41
CA ASP A 76 11.02 3.61 0.95
C ASP A 76 11.36 2.47 1.92
N LYS A 77 12.45 2.62 2.66
CA LYS A 77 12.89 1.64 3.65
C LYS A 77 11.86 1.40 4.77
N LYS A 78 11.07 2.42 5.13
CA LYS A 78 10.04 2.30 6.16
C LYS A 78 8.90 1.42 5.65
N LEU A 79 8.41 1.68 4.45
CA LEU A 79 7.42 0.84 3.79
C LEU A 79 7.95 -0.58 3.57
N ALA A 80 9.19 -0.72 3.07
CA ALA A 80 9.81 -2.01 2.81
C ALA A 80 9.88 -2.89 4.07
N ASN A 81 10.19 -2.31 5.23
CA ASN A 81 10.19 -3.04 6.50
C ASN A 81 8.78 -3.35 7.00
N PHE A 82 7.88 -2.38 6.95
CA PHE A 82 6.50 -2.52 7.43
C PHE A 82 5.69 -3.55 6.62
N ALA A 83 5.85 -3.56 5.30
CA ALA A 83 5.15 -4.44 4.38
C ALA A 83 5.91 -5.75 4.07
N ARG A 84 7.03 -6.01 4.74
CA ARG A 84 7.89 -7.16 4.45
C ARG A 84 7.10 -8.46 4.37
N GLY A 85 7.18 -9.13 3.19
CA GLY A 85 6.58 -10.43 2.94
C GLY A 85 5.04 -10.46 3.05
N CYS A 86 4.37 -9.33 2.85
CA CYS A 86 2.90 -9.34 2.81
C CYS A 86 2.40 -10.09 1.56
N ASN A 87 1.20 -10.69 1.66
CA ASN A 87 0.61 -11.38 0.52
C ASN A 87 0.08 -10.39 -0.53
N LEU A 88 -0.37 -9.21 -0.11
CA LEU A 88 -0.88 -8.19 -1.01
C LEU A 88 -0.36 -6.81 -0.61
N LEU A 89 0.24 -6.11 -1.57
CA LEU A 89 0.53 -4.69 -1.47
C LEU A 89 -0.43 -3.92 -2.40
N ILE A 90 -1.28 -3.08 -1.83
CA ILE A 90 -2.07 -2.10 -2.58
C ILE A 90 -1.30 -0.78 -2.50
N HIS A 91 -0.82 -0.29 -3.63
CA HIS A 91 0.08 0.87 -3.66
C HIS A 91 -0.44 1.95 -4.60
N ASP A 92 -0.17 3.21 -4.22
CA ASP A 92 -0.37 4.36 -5.07
C ASP A 92 0.38 4.18 -6.40
N ALA A 93 -0.29 4.43 -7.50
CA ALA A 93 0.24 4.36 -8.85
C ALA A 93 -0.49 5.37 -9.75
N GLN A 94 -0.47 6.64 -9.33
CA GLN A 94 -1.28 7.66 -9.99
C GLN A 94 -0.78 7.98 -11.38
N TYR A 95 0.56 8.03 -11.58
CA TYR A 95 1.15 8.55 -12.80
C TYR A 95 1.99 7.52 -13.54
N THR A 96 2.03 7.65 -14.88
CA THR A 96 3.16 7.08 -15.63
C THR A 96 4.44 7.87 -15.31
N THR A 97 5.60 7.27 -15.51
CA THR A 97 6.88 7.98 -15.30
C THR A 97 7.01 9.19 -16.22
N GLU A 98 6.46 9.12 -17.44
CA GLU A 98 6.42 10.23 -18.40
C GLU A 98 5.60 11.41 -17.85
N ASP A 99 4.37 11.17 -17.38
CA ASP A 99 3.49 12.21 -16.84
C ASP A 99 4.04 12.79 -15.52
N TYR A 100 4.69 11.96 -14.71
CA TYR A 100 5.32 12.38 -13.44
C TYR A 100 6.52 13.32 -13.67
N LEU A 101 7.31 13.08 -14.72
CA LEU A 101 8.48 13.85 -15.07
C LEU A 101 8.22 14.90 -16.17
N ASP A 102 6.95 15.20 -16.48
CA ASP A 102 6.61 16.16 -17.51
C ASP A 102 7.32 17.50 -17.31
N ALA A 103 7.92 18.04 -18.37
CA ALA A 103 8.74 19.24 -18.30
C ALA A 103 7.94 20.53 -18.00
N PHE A 104 6.64 20.54 -18.28
CA PHE A 104 5.77 21.70 -18.13
C PHE A 104 4.90 21.62 -16.89
N THR A 105 4.47 20.40 -16.54
CA THR A 105 3.58 20.11 -15.41
C THR A 105 4.10 18.96 -14.55
N PRO A 106 5.31 19.10 -13.97
CA PRO A 106 5.90 18.02 -13.17
C PRO A 106 5.05 17.70 -11.94
N LYS A 107 4.97 16.41 -11.59
CA LYS A 107 4.13 15.92 -10.49
C LYS A 107 4.91 15.59 -9.22
N GLN A 108 6.25 15.79 -9.22
CA GLN A 108 7.08 15.58 -8.03
C GLN A 108 6.60 16.47 -6.88
N GLY A 109 6.44 15.86 -5.70
CA GLY A 109 5.98 16.56 -4.50
C GLY A 109 4.46 16.69 -4.39
N TYR A 110 3.69 16.11 -5.32
CA TYR A 110 2.22 16.09 -5.23
C TYR A 110 1.72 15.02 -4.24
N GLY A 111 2.60 14.11 -3.85
CA GLY A 111 2.27 13.07 -2.86
C GLY A 111 1.82 11.74 -3.46
N HIS A 112 2.11 11.51 -4.75
CA HIS A 112 1.69 10.31 -5.47
C HIS A 112 2.83 9.65 -6.22
N SER A 113 2.72 8.34 -6.42
CA SER A 113 3.72 7.50 -7.04
C SER A 113 3.46 7.24 -8.51
N THR A 114 4.50 6.77 -9.19
CA THR A 114 4.36 6.17 -10.51
C THR A 114 4.12 4.66 -10.42
N PHE A 115 3.68 4.05 -11.52
CA PHE A 115 3.58 2.59 -11.65
C PHE A 115 4.94 1.90 -11.42
N ASP A 116 6.03 2.49 -11.93
CA ASP A 116 7.40 1.97 -11.71
C ASP A 116 7.82 2.02 -10.24
N MET A 117 7.48 3.10 -9.52
CA MET A 117 7.75 3.22 -8.09
C MET A 117 6.96 2.18 -7.27
N ALA A 118 5.71 1.90 -7.65
CA ALA A 118 4.91 0.87 -7.00
C ALA A 118 5.48 -0.54 -7.27
N LEU A 119 5.98 -0.81 -8.48
CA LEU A 119 6.65 -2.06 -8.80
C LEU A 119 7.97 -2.22 -8.03
N GLU A 120 8.74 -1.14 -7.89
CA GLU A 120 9.93 -1.13 -7.04
C GLU A 120 9.58 -1.42 -5.56
N ALA A 121 8.51 -0.81 -5.04
CA ALA A 121 8.01 -1.09 -3.70
C ALA A 121 7.63 -2.57 -3.51
N LYS A 122 6.94 -3.20 -4.49
CA LYS A 122 6.66 -4.65 -4.47
C LYS A 122 7.95 -5.46 -4.31
N ASN A 123 8.96 -5.15 -5.12
CA ASN A 123 10.23 -5.88 -5.09
C ASN A 123 10.98 -5.70 -3.75
N GLN A 124 10.98 -4.50 -3.19
CA GLN A 124 11.65 -4.20 -1.92
C GLN A 124 10.94 -4.80 -0.71
N THR A 125 9.62 -4.86 -0.73
CA THR A 125 8.82 -5.48 0.33
C THR A 125 8.84 -7.01 0.27
N GLY A 126 9.08 -7.58 -0.91
CA GLY A 126 8.87 -9.00 -1.19
C GLY A 126 7.40 -9.41 -1.16
N ALA A 127 6.50 -8.49 -1.47
CA ALA A 127 5.06 -8.76 -1.55
C ALA A 127 4.76 -9.79 -2.64
N GLU A 128 3.87 -10.74 -2.36
CA GLU A 128 3.48 -11.76 -3.34
C GLU A 128 2.74 -11.13 -4.53
N LYS A 129 1.73 -10.30 -4.23
CA LYS A 129 0.92 -9.60 -5.23
C LYS A 129 0.99 -8.08 -5.03
N LEU A 130 0.91 -7.33 -6.13
CA LEU A 130 0.78 -5.87 -6.15
C LEU A 130 -0.54 -5.49 -6.81
N VAL A 131 -1.26 -4.56 -6.19
CA VAL A 131 -2.36 -3.86 -6.84
C VAL A 131 -1.95 -2.40 -7.06
N PHE A 132 -1.91 -1.98 -8.31
CA PHE A 132 -1.87 -0.58 -8.67
C PHE A 132 -3.21 0.07 -8.35
N PHE A 133 -3.19 1.15 -7.59
CA PHE A 133 -4.37 1.84 -7.12
C PHE A 133 -4.20 3.36 -7.22
N HIS A 134 -5.30 4.12 -7.11
CA HIS A 134 -5.27 5.58 -7.07
C HIS A 134 -4.79 6.23 -8.37
N PHE A 135 -5.38 5.83 -9.50
CA PHE A 135 -5.02 6.34 -10.83
C PHE A 135 -5.38 7.81 -11.00
N ASP A 136 -4.65 8.48 -11.89
CA ASP A 136 -4.99 9.84 -12.34
C ASP A 136 -6.41 9.85 -12.92
N PRO A 137 -7.31 10.74 -12.46
CA PRO A 137 -8.67 10.80 -12.95
C PRO A 137 -8.77 11.19 -14.43
N ASP A 138 -7.72 11.75 -15.02
CA ASP A 138 -7.64 12.06 -16.43
C ASP A 138 -7.25 10.86 -17.31
N TYR A 139 -6.93 9.70 -16.71
CA TYR A 139 -6.65 8.48 -17.47
C TYR A 139 -7.94 7.78 -17.89
N ASP A 140 -8.18 7.74 -19.19
CA ASP A 140 -9.27 6.99 -19.77
C ASP A 140 -8.99 5.48 -19.81
N ASP A 141 -10.01 4.68 -20.16
CA ASP A 141 -9.90 3.23 -20.27
C ASP A 141 -8.82 2.77 -21.27
N ASN A 142 -8.57 3.54 -22.33
CA ASN A 142 -7.55 3.19 -23.32
C ASN A 142 -6.14 3.35 -22.71
N LYS A 143 -5.89 4.44 -21.98
CA LYS A 143 -4.63 4.67 -21.25
C LYS A 143 -4.43 3.58 -20.20
N LEU A 144 -5.45 3.27 -19.39
CA LEU A 144 -5.39 2.23 -18.36
C LEU A 144 -5.16 0.83 -18.96
N ASN A 145 -5.80 0.50 -20.07
CA ASN A 145 -5.56 -0.76 -20.77
C ASN A 145 -4.14 -0.87 -21.33
N SER A 146 -3.59 0.22 -21.85
CA SER A 146 -2.19 0.26 -22.32
C SER A 146 -1.21 0.05 -21.16
N ILE A 147 -1.46 0.66 -19.99
CA ILE A 147 -0.69 0.47 -18.77
C ILE A 147 -0.77 -1.00 -18.33
N LYS A 148 -1.96 -1.58 -18.29
CA LYS A 148 -2.17 -2.99 -17.94
C LYS A 148 -1.36 -3.95 -18.82
N GLU A 149 -1.32 -3.71 -20.13
CA GLU A 149 -0.52 -4.54 -21.03
C GLU A 149 0.99 -4.32 -20.86
N HIS A 150 1.41 -3.08 -20.51
CA HIS A 150 2.82 -2.78 -20.27
C HIS A 150 3.37 -3.47 -19.01
N TYR A 151 2.59 -3.49 -17.93
CA TYR A 151 2.96 -4.12 -16.66
C TYR A 151 2.39 -5.53 -16.48
N LYS A 152 2.15 -6.25 -17.57
CA LYS A 152 1.55 -7.57 -17.56
C LYS A 152 2.41 -8.59 -16.80
N ASP A 153 1.94 -8.98 -15.63
CA ASP A 153 2.52 -10.00 -14.75
C ASP A 153 1.38 -10.63 -13.96
N ASP A 154 1.43 -11.94 -13.68
CA ASP A 154 0.38 -12.65 -12.95
C ASP A 154 0.18 -12.15 -11.49
N ASN A 155 1.20 -11.50 -10.95
CA ASN A 155 1.22 -10.96 -9.60
C ASN A 155 1.12 -9.42 -9.54
N VAL A 156 0.81 -8.77 -10.67
CA VAL A 156 0.60 -7.32 -10.78
C VAL A 156 -0.78 -7.06 -11.36
N ILE A 157 -1.60 -6.39 -10.60
CA ILE A 157 -3.03 -6.21 -10.87
C ILE A 157 -3.32 -4.71 -10.98
N LEU A 158 -4.05 -4.31 -12.01
CA LEU A 158 -4.64 -2.98 -12.08
C LEU A 158 -6.00 -3.00 -11.38
N ALA A 159 -6.20 -2.16 -10.38
CA ALA A 159 -7.47 -2.10 -9.65
C ALA A 159 -8.63 -1.72 -10.59
N GLN A 160 -9.78 -2.32 -10.35
CA GLN A 160 -11.04 -1.97 -11.01
C GLN A 160 -12.21 -2.21 -10.07
N GLU A 161 -13.31 -1.53 -10.31
CA GLU A 161 -14.53 -1.74 -9.54
C GLU A 161 -15.01 -3.20 -9.59
N GLY A 162 -15.38 -3.75 -8.44
CA GLY A 162 -15.83 -5.13 -8.31
C GLY A 162 -14.72 -6.18 -8.34
N LEU A 163 -13.43 -5.78 -8.34
CA LEU A 163 -12.32 -6.71 -8.24
C LEU A 163 -12.31 -7.41 -6.88
N GLU A 164 -12.28 -8.73 -6.90
CA GLU A 164 -12.08 -9.57 -5.70
C GLU A 164 -10.75 -10.30 -5.81
N ILE A 165 -9.98 -10.32 -4.73
CA ILE A 165 -8.68 -10.99 -4.65
C ILE A 165 -8.69 -11.94 -3.45
N GLU A 166 -8.49 -13.21 -3.72
CA GLU A 166 -8.28 -14.22 -2.69
C GLU A 166 -6.79 -14.28 -2.30
N LEU A 167 -6.50 -14.34 -0.98
CA LEU A 167 -5.15 -14.34 -0.41
C LEU A 167 -4.78 -15.69 0.21
#